data_dccb71e580d27b1b373646feecde26b5
#
_entry.id   dccb71e580d27b1b373646feecde26b5
#
_cell.length_a   1.000
_cell.length_b   1.000
_cell.length_c   1.000
_cell.angle_alpha   90.00
_cell.angle_beta   90.00
_cell.angle_gamma   90.00
#
_symmetry.space_group_name_H-M   'P 1'
#
loop_
_entity.id
_entity.type
_entity.pdbx_description
1 polymer ?
#
loop_
_entity_poly.entity_id
_entity_poly.type
_entity_poly.pdbx_seq_one_letter_code
_entity_poly.pdbx_strand_id
1 'polypeptide(L)'
;MTFPTRTTRAMLAAVAALAAFVVLPAAPASAGPSVDVRSFGPAPGLGAPEVALNGRIVDIAAHPTLNGYWLLGRDGGVFSYGVPFFGSTGGMRLNQPVIGMTPTPDGNGYWFVGEDGGVFSFGSAQFFGSTGGLRLNARVVGMAATPTGNGYWLLGEDGGIFAFGDAPFFGSTGGTATGTRMVGIVGAAGGGGYLFLGANGALYAFGSAPAFTPVGLMQGAADIALTRSGNGAWVVARDGAIYTYGDAGYMGGANSIDRNAAAIGAAAGGGYWVAMVPRPPSGPPAPPNSGTGRRIVYSNSGQRVWLVESDNTYAHSFPVSGRQGVPAPGTYRVFSKSPMSSAHNGDLRLPYMTRFTVARSGLAIGFHGIPLRRNGSPIQNDSELGEFRSAGCVRMNQNDIRTLWNWAPIGTPVVVLR
;
A
#
# COMPACT_ATOMS: atom_id res chain seq x y z
N MET A 1 78.44 1.57 -60.21
CA MET A 1 78.45 1.52 -58.75
C MET A 1 77.35 2.45 -58.30
N THR A 2 76.20 1.94 -58.03
CA THR A 2 74.96 2.69 -57.73
C THR A 2 74.47 2.22 -56.42
N PHE A 3 74.33 3.12 -55.46
CA PHE A 3 73.64 2.88 -54.14
C PHE A 3 72.23 3.41 -54.20
N PRO A 4 71.21 2.68 -53.61
CA PRO A 4 69.83 3.08 -53.63
C PRO A 4 69.46 3.96 -52.44
N THR A 5 68.66 4.90 -52.73
CA THR A 5 68.03 5.86 -51.79
C THR A 5 67.03 5.17 -50.89
N ARG A 6 67.09 5.39 -49.54
CA ARG A 6 66.13 5.01 -48.55
C ARG A 6 64.98 6.06 -48.47
N THR A 7 63.79 5.63 -48.79
CA THR A 7 62.53 6.39 -48.51
C THR A 7 62.06 6.12 -47.11
N THR A 8 62.07 7.15 -46.30
CA THR A 8 61.47 7.16 -44.91
C THR A 8 59.98 7.29 -45.01
N ARG A 9 59.18 6.27 -44.59
CA ARG A 9 57.74 6.35 -44.40
C ARG A 9 57.48 6.88 -43.00
N ALA A 10 56.85 8.05 -42.92
CA ALA A 10 56.30 8.57 -41.70
C ALA A 10 55.00 7.79 -41.35
N MET A 11 54.99 7.12 -40.20
CA MET A 11 53.77 6.56 -39.61
C MET A 11 53.00 7.69 -38.88
N LEU A 12 51.79 8.02 -39.36
CA LEU A 12 50.81 8.80 -38.63
C LEU A 12 50.17 7.88 -37.58
N ALA A 13 50.42 8.13 -36.29
CA ALA A 13 49.70 7.50 -35.21
C ALA A 13 48.35 8.25 -35.01
N ALA A 14 47.25 7.60 -35.37
CA ALA A 14 45.90 8.07 -35.04
C ALA A 14 45.62 7.77 -33.56
N VAL A 15 45.55 8.83 -32.74
CA VAL A 15 45.08 8.73 -31.34
C VAL A 15 43.55 8.65 -31.37
N ALA A 16 42.99 7.46 -31.18
CA ALA A 16 41.57 7.26 -30.96
C ALA A 16 41.24 7.71 -29.53
N ALA A 17 40.56 8.85 -29.36
CA ALA A 17 40.01 9.28 -28.10
C ALA A 17 38.80 8.37 -27.73
N LEU A 18 39.02 7.46 -26.80
CA LEU A 18 37.95 6.67 -26.20
C LEU A 18 37.14 7.59 -25.29
N ALA A 19 35.97 8.04 -25.75
CA ALA A 19 35.00 8.71 -24.88
C ALA A 19 34.41 7.67 -23.89
N ALA A 20 34.89 7.66 -22.66
CA ALA A 20 34.31 6.87 -21.61
C ALA A 20 32.92 7.46 -21.30
N PHE A 21 31.86 6.80 -21.74
CA PHE A 21 30.50 7.05 -21.24
C PHE A 21 30.46 6.62 -19.77
N VAL A 22 30.56 7.59 -18.89
CA VAL A 22 30.19 7.39 -17.47
C VAL A 22 28.69 7.18 -17.43
N VAL A 23 28.28 5.90 -17.37
CA VAL A 23 26.90 5.54 -17.01
C VAL A 23 26.76 5.90 -15.55
N LEU A 24 26.23 7.09 -15.27
CA LEU A 24 25.78 7.42 -13.93
C LEU A 24 24.71 6.40 -13.54
N PRO A 25 24.78 5.77 -12.36
CA PRO A 25 23.72 4.91 -11.90
C PRO A 25 22.43 5.71 -11.90
N ALA A 26 21.38 5.17 -12.50
CA ALA A 26 20.05 5.77 -12.44
C ALA A 26 19.73 6.03 -10.97
N ALA A 27 19.33 7.27 -10.64
CA ALA A 27 18.88 7.60 -9.30
C ALA A 27 17.82 6.56 -8.91
N PRO A 28 17.85 6.03 -7.66
CA PRO A 28 16.87 5.03 -7.24
C PRO A 28 15.47 5.58 -7.51
N ALA A 29 14.64 4.78 -8.16
CA ALA A 29 13.24 5.12 -8.36
C ALA A 29 12.68 5.53 -7.01
N SER A 30 12.04 6.69 -6.92
CA SER A 30 11.44 7.17 -5.66
C SER A 30 10.59 6.05 -5.08
N ALA A 31 10.84 5.72 -3.82
CA ALA A 31 10.15 4.66 -3.12
C ALA A 31 8.63 4.80 -3.32
N GLY A 32 7.99 3.69 -3.68
CA GLY A 32 6.53 3.56 -3.68
C GLY A 32 5.96 3.86 -2.29
N PRO A 33 4.66 3.71 -2.07
CA PRO A 33 4.05 4.03 -0.79
C PRO A 33 4.74 3.28 0.34
N SER A 34 5.56 3.99 1.12
CA SER A 34 6.32 3.40 2.21
C SER A 34 5.36 2.92 3.29
N VAL A 35 5.48 1.65 3.69
CA VAL A 35 4.89 1.18 4.93
C VAL A 35 5.68 1.79 6.10
N ASP A 36 4.98 2.07 7.20
CA ASP A 36 5.58 2.47 8.47
C ASP A 36 5.16 1.41 9.51
N VAL A 37 6.11 0.82 10.20
CA VAL A 37 5.82 -0.15 11.28
C VAL A 37 6.14 0.50 12.61
N ARG A 38 5.12 0.68 13.43
CA ARG A 38 5.22 1.26 14.77
C ARG A 38 5.20 0.17 15.82
N SER A 39 6.18 0.22 16.72
CA SER A 39 6.32 -0.70 17.85
C SER A 39 5.81 -0.06 19.13
N PHE A 40 5.15 -0.83 19.97
CA PHE A 40 4.57 -0.38 21.24
C PHE A 40 4.88 -1.35 22.36
N GLY A 41 5.13 -0.80 23.57
CA GLY A 41 5.54 -1.57 24.72
C GLY A 41 6.93 -2.20 24.52
N PRO A 42 7.16 -3.45 24.99
CA PRO A 42 8.45 -4.16 24.84
C PRO A 42 8.77 -4.61 23.40
N ALA A 43 7.85 -4.43 22.43
CA ALA A 43 8.09 -4.82 21.04
C ALA A 43 9.25 -4.00 20.44
N PRO A 44 10.32 -4.64 19.89
CA PRO A 44 11.46 -3.92 19.35
C PRO A 44 11.10 -3.19 18.04
N GLY A 45 11.69 -2.00 17.83
CA GLY A 45 11.61 -1.27 16.57
C GLY A 45 12.56 -1.90 15.55
N LEU A 46 12.06 -2.73 14.65
CA LEU A 46 12.85 -3.45 13.65
C LEU A 46 12.79 -2.79 12.25
N GLY A 47 11.93 -1.78 12.07
CA GLY A 47 11.84 -1.01 10.84
C GLY A 47 10.80 -1.55 9.82
N ALA A 48 10.91 -1.05 8.59
CA ALA A 48 10.02 -1.35 7.47
C ALA A 48 10.82 -1.28 6.16
N PRO A 49 10.31 -1.82 5.02
CA PRO A 49 11.02 -1.75 3.76
C PRO A 49 11.26 -0.31 3.30
N GLU A 50 12.51 0.02 3.00
CA GLU A 50 12.92 1.32 2.42
C GLU A 50 12.91 1.30 0.88
N VAL A 51 12.51 0.18 0.29
CA VAL A 51 12.44 -0.03 -1.15
C VAL A 51 11.04 0.24 -1.69
N ALA A 52 10.95 0.53 -2.99
CA ALA A 52 9.67 0.60 -3.68
C ALA A 52 8.98 -0.77 -3.64
N LEU A 53 7.73 -0.80 -3.17
CA LEU A 53 6.92 -2.01 -3.10
C LEU A 53 6.15 -2.21 -4.40
N ASN A 54 6.11 -3.45 -4.90
CA ASN A 54 5.25 -3.82 -6.03
C ASN A 54 3.79 -3.95 -5.61
N GLY A 55 3.55 -4.43 -4.39
CA GLY A 55 2.23 -4.51 -3.77
C GLY A 55 2.22 -3.83 -2.39
N ARG A 56 1.11 -3.17 -2.05
CA ARG A 56 0.96 -2.58 -0.71
C ARG A 56 1.03 -3.68 0.36
N ILE A 57 1.55 -3.35 1.54
CA ILE A 57 1.50 -4.26 2.69
C ILE A 57 0.03 -4.45 3.12
N VAL A 58 -0.34 -5.70 3.34
CA VAL A 58 -1.68 -6.12 3.74
C VAL A 58 -1.69 -6.78 5.10
N ASP A 59 -0.54 -7.31 5.57
CA ASP A 59 -0.46 -8.01 6.83
C ASP A 59 0.90 -7.87 7.52
N ILE A 60 0.92 -8.00 8.83
CA ILE A 60 2.08 -8.15 9.69
C ILE A 60 1.92 -9.40 10.57
N ALA A 61 2.66 -10.44 10.29
CA ALA A 61 2.62 -11.68 11.05
C ALA A 61 3.77 -11.74 12.05
N ALA A 62 3.45 -11.73 13.35
CA ALA A 62 4.44 -11.88 14.40
C ALA A 62 4.93 -13.32 14.50
N HIS A 63 6.23 -13.52 14.71
CA HIS A 63 6.77 -14.85 14.97
C HIS A 63 6.30 -15.35 16.35
N PRO A 64 5.90 -16.62 16.50
CA PRO A 64 5.31 -17.12 17.74
C PRO A 64 6.27 -17.13 18.94
N THR A 65 7.58 -17.19 18.70
CA THR A 65 8.59 -17.28 19.78
C THR A 65 9.73 -16.25 19.70
N LEU A 66 10.03 -15.72 18.50
CA LEU A 66 11.05 -14.69 18.30
C LEU A 66 10.41 -13.29 18.35
N ASN A 67 11.18 -12.31 18.84
CA ASN A 67 10.77 -10.91 18.78
C ASN A 67 11.02 -10.31 17.38
N GLY A 68 10.27 -10.79 16.41
CA GLY A 68 10.34 -10.36 15.02
C GLY A 68 9.05 -10.63 14.27
N TYR A 69 8.99 -10.18 13.03
CA TYR A 69 7.80 -10.28 12.19
C TYR A 69 8.11 -10.38 10.71
N TRP A 70 7.13 -10.83 9.95
CA TRP A 70 7.07 -10.74 8.52
C TRP A 70 6.03 -9.70 8.10
N LEU A 71 6.35 -8.92 7.07
CA LEU A 71 5.37 -8.10 6.36
C LEU A 71 5.02 -8.78 5.05
N LEU A 72 3.72 -8.87 4.76
CA LEU A 72 3.20 -9.46 3.53
C LEU A 72 2.69 -8.36 2.60
N GLY A 73 3.22 -8.32 1.38
CA GLY A 73 2.70 -7.52 0.29
C GLY A 73 1.50 -8.20 -0.37
N ARG A 74 0.56 -7.44 -0.90
CA ARG A 74 -0.61 -7.93 -1.65
C ARG A 74 -0.24 -8.77 -2.89
N ASP A 75 0.96 -8.58 -3.43
CA ASP A 75 1.58 -9.38 -4.50
C ASP A 75 2.22 -10.67 -4.02
N GLY A 76 2.20 -10.92 -2.71
CA GLY A 76 2.84 -12.06 -2.05
C GLY A 76 4.34 -11.89 -1.79
N GLY A 77 4.88 -10.68 -1.95
CA GLY A 77 6.22 -10.33 -1.50
C GLY A 77 6.32 -10.36 0.03
N VAL A 78 7.41 -10.87 0.57
CA VAL A 78 7.65 -10.98 2.02
C VAL A 78 8.90 -10.21 2.42
N PHE A 79 8.80 -9.47 3.52
CA PHE A 79 9.91 -8.78 4.15
C PHE A 79 10.06 -9.30 5.58
N SER A 80 11.22 -9.87 5.91
CA SER A 80 11.52 -10.51 7.20
C SER A 80 12.31 -9.58 8.10
N TYR A 81 11.87 -9.39 9.35
CA TYR A 81 12.51 -8.55 10.36
C TYR A 81 12.76 -9.34 11.64
N GLY A 82 14.00 -9.69 11.90
CA GLY A 82 14.40 -10.50 13.06
C GLY A 82 13.92 -11.94 13.02
N VAL A 83 13.49 -12.43 11.85
CA VAL A 83 12.93 -13.77 11.63
C VAL A 83 13.42 -14.37 10.30
N PRO A 84 13.47 -15.71 10.16
CA PRO A 84 13.85 -16.38 8.92
C PRO A 84 12.88 -16.12 7.77
N PHE A 85 13.37 -16.14 6.53
CA PHE A 85 12.56 -16.12 5.30
C PHE A 85 12.40 -17.54 4.79
N PHE A 86 11.16 -17.96 4.49
CA PHE A 86 10.85 -19.31 4.02
C PHE A 86 10.37 -19.37 2.57
N GLY A 87 10.14 -18.23 1.94
CA GLY A 87 9.68 -18.13 0.55
C GLY A 87 8.60 -17.07 0.37
N SER A 88 8.27 -16.80 -0.89
CA SER A 88 7.23 -15.82 -1.26
C SER A 88 6.61 -16.17 -2.62
N THR A 89 5.44 -15.58 -2.90
CA THR A 89 4.83 -15.61 -4.23
C THR A 89 5.10 -14.32 -5.00
N GLY A 90 5.92 -13.41 -4.44
CA GLY A 90 6.34 -12.18 -5.10
C GLY A 90 7.02 -12.46 -6.45
N GLY A 91 6.51 -11.87 -7.51
CA GLY A 91 6.95 -12.16 -8.88
C GLY A 91 6.19 -13.29 -9.60
N MET A 92 5.32 -14.02 -8.91
CA MET A 92 4.40 -14.98 -9.51
C MET A 92 3.09 -14.28 -9.94
N ARG A 93 2.49 -14.74 -11.03
CA ARG A 93 1.16 -14.29 -11.40
C ARG A 93 0.12 -15.07 -10.56
N LEU A 94 -0.50 -14.38 -9.63
CA LEU A 94 -1.58 -14.92 -8.80
C LEU A 94 -2.94 -14.73 -9.49
N ASN A 95 -3.87 -15.68 -9.28
CA ASN A 95 -5.27 -15.53 -9.75
C ASN A 95 -5.99 -14.42 -8.98
N GLN A 96 -5.79 -14.38 -7.66
CA GLN A 96 -6.26 -13.32 -6.77
C GLN A 96 -5.11 -12.88 -5.85
N PRO A 97 -5.12 -11.63 -5.40
CA PRO A 97 -4.09 -11.15 -4.49
C PRO A 97 -4.16 -11.87 -3.15
N VAL A 98 -2.99 -12.01 -2.49
CA VAL A 98 -2.95 -12.47 -1.10
C VAL A 98 -3.42 -11.38 -0.14
N ILE A 99 -4.04 -11.80 0.96
CA ILE A 99 -4.66 -10.88 1.93
C ILE A 99 -4.22 -11.12 3.37
N GLY A 100 -3.56 -12.23 3.66
CA GLY A 100 -3.11 -12.56 5.02
C GLY A 100 -2.04 -13.63 5.05
N MET A 101 -1.26 -13.62 6.12
CA MET A 101 -0.21 -14.57 6.46
C MET A 101 -0.44 -15.11 7.87
N THR A 102 -0.33 -16.42 8.03
CA THR A 102 -0.41 -17.09 9.33
C THR A 102 0.83 -17.92 9.55
N PRO A 103 1.66 -17.64 10.59
CA PRO A 103 2.80 -18.48 10.93
C PRO A 103 2.40 -19.87 11.40
N THR A 104 3.26 -20.87 11.16
CA THR A 104 3.15 -22.15 11.83
C THR A 104 3.43 -22.00 13.33
N PRO A 105 2.82 -22.79 14.22
CA PRO A 105 3.05 -22.69 15.66
C PRO A 105 4.51 -22.91 16.08
N ASP A 106 5.29 -23.67 15.30
CA ASP A 106 6.72 -23.89 15.50
C ASP A 106 7.61 -22.71 15.04
N GLY A 107 7.00 -21.73 14.29
CA GLY A 107 7.70 -20.60 13.75
C GLY A 107 8.63 -20.90 12.56
N ASN A 108 8.63 -22.14 12.03
CA ASN A 108 9.53 -22.58 10.97
C ASN A 108 8.86 -22.53 9.57
N GLY A 109 7.71 -21.88 9.46
CA GLY A 109 6.97 -21.70 8.22
C GLY A 109 5.79 -20.76 8.36
N TYR A 110 5.08 -20.59 7.26
CA TYR A 110 3.85 -19.79 7.22
C TYR A 110 2.98 -20.16 6.02
N TRP A 111 1.70 -19.88 6.15
CA TRP A 111 0.73 -19.94 5.05
C TRP A 111 0.39 -18.52 4.60
N PHE A 112 0.11 -18.36 3.30
CA PHE A 112 -0.62 -17.21 2.76
C PHE A 112 -2.00 -17.65 2.31
N VAL A 113 -2.95 -16.73 2.39
CA VAL A 113 -4.28 -16.92 1.84
C VAL A 113 -4.61 -15.80 0.85
N GLY A 114 -5.18 -16.20 -0.31
CA GLY A 114 -5.69 -15.28 -1.33
C GLY A 114 -7.15 -14.88 -1.09
N GLU A 115 -7.64 -13.84 -1.76
CA GLU A 115 -9.06 -13.41 -1.71
C GLU A 115 -10.03 -14.52 -2.19
N ASP A 116 -9.56 -15.45 -3.02
CA ASP A 116 -10.30 -16.63 -3.47
C ASP A 116 -10.20 -17.82 -2.50
N GLY A 117 -9.43 -17.66 -1.42
CA GLY A 117 -9.11 -18.71 -0.47
C GLY A 117 -8.09 -19.74 -0.98
N GLY A 118 -7.34 -19.41 -2.04
CA GLY A 118 -6.13 -20.14 -2.44
C GLY A 118 -5.10 -20.05 -1.31
N VAL A 119 -4.47 -21.18 -0.96
CA VAL A 119 -3.49 -21.28 0.13
C VAL A 119 -2.12 -21.61 -0.45
N PHE A 120 -1.09 -20.90 0.02
CA PHE A 120 0.31 -21.14 -0.30
C PHE A 120 1.07 -21.46 0.98
N SER A 121 1.90 -22.51 0.94
CA SER A 121 2.62 -23.05 2.09
C SER A 121 4.12 -22.88 1.93
N PHE A 122 4.81 -22.41 2.98
CA PHE A 122 6.27 -22.21 2.98
C PHE A 122 6.91 -22.71 4.26
N GLY A 123 8.14 -23.21 4.17
CA GLY A 123 8.86 -23.78 5.31
C GLY A 123 8.19 -25.07 5.82
N SER A 124 7.92 -25.15 7.14
CA SER A 124 7.25 -26.28 7.78
C SER A 124 5.74 -26.34 7.55
N ALA A 125 5.15 -25.30 6.93
CA ALA A 125 3.72 -25.21 6.69
C ALA A 125 3.24 -26.27 5.70
N GLN A 126 2.32 -27.16 6.14
CA GLN A 126 1.72 -28.18 5.29
C GLN A 126 0.43 -27.68 4.64
N PHE A 127 0.13 -28.14 3.43
CA PHE A 127 -1.12 -27.82 2.74
C PHE A 127 -2.21 -28.83 3.13
N PHE A 128 -3.32 -28.35 3.67
CA PHE A 128 -4.47 -29.17 4.09
C PHE A 128 -5.70 -28.97 3.21
N GLY A 129 -5.66 -28.06 2.26
CA GLY A 129 -6.76 -27.75 1.34
C GLY A 129 -6.96 -26.26 1.16
N SER A 130 -7.82 -25.89 0.23
CA SER A 130 -8.14 -24.49 -0.08
C SER A 130 -9.52 -24.36 -0.71
N THR A 131 -10.05 -23.13 -0.73
CA THR A 131 -11.26 -22.82 -1.51
C THR A 131 -10.93 -22.21 -2.88
N GLY A 132 -9.63 -22.07 -3.20
CA GLY A 132 -9.19 -21.62 -4.52
C GLY A 132 -9.71 -22.50 -5.64
N GLY A 133 -10.46 -21.93 -6.56
CA GLY A 133 -11.17 -22.69 -7.61
C GLY A 133 -12.63 -23.00 -7.29
N LEU A 134 -13.11 -22.74 -6.09
CA LEU A 134 -14.54 -22.78 -5.75
C LEU A 134 -15.18 -21.41 -5.99
N ARG A 135 -16.46 -21.43 -6.37
CA ARG A 135 -17.24 -20.19 -6.40
C ARG A 135 -17.75 -19.87 -5.00
N LEU A 136 -17.13 -18.91 -4.35
CA LEU A 136 -17.55 -18.45 -3.02
C LEU A 136 -18.66 -17.40 -3.13
N ASN A 137 -19.53 -17.33 -2.10
CA ASN A 137 -20.53 -16.26 -1.96
C ASN A 137 -19.88 -14.91 -1.59
N ALA A 138 -18.79 -14.97 -0.81
CA ALA A 138 -17.99 -13.80 -0.41
C ALA A 138 -16.50 -14.17 -0.46
N ARG A 139 -15.65 -13.16 -0.65
CA ARG A 139 -14.19 -13.36 -0.64
C ARG A 139 -13.71 -13.75 0.75
N VAL A 140 -12.60 -14.48 0.80
CA VAL A 140 -11.88 -14.76 2.04
C VAL A 140 -11.21 -13.45 2.54
N VAL A 141 -11.23 -13.24 3.86
CA VAL A 141 -10.71 -12.04 4.52
C VAL A 141 -9.71 -12.33 5.63
N GLY A 142 -9.51 -13.61 5.98
CA GLY A 142 -8.55 -13.98 7.02
C GLY A 142 -8.35 -15.48 7.13
N MET A 143 -7.27 -15.83 7.82
CA MET A 143 -6.85 -17.21 8.09
C MET A 143 -6.33 -17.31 9.52
N ALA A 144 -6.63 -18.42 10.20
CA ALA A 144 -6.04 -18.74 11.50
C ALA A 144 -5.63 -20.21 11.53
N ALA A 145 -4.43 -20.52 12.04
CA ALA A 145 -3.93 -21.88 12.19
C ALA A 145 -4.46 -22.53 13.49
N THR A 146 -4.58 -23.87 13.48
CA THR A 146 -4.75 -24.63 14.71
C THR A 146 -3.44 -24.61 15.52
N PRO A 147 -3.49 -24.71 16.87
CA PRO A 147 -2.27 -24.77 17.69
C PRO A 147 -1.38 -25.98 17.41
N THR A 148 -1.93 -27.03 16.82
CA THR A 148 -1.18 -28.22 16.39
C THR A 148 -0.32 -27.97 15.15
N GLY A 149 -0.69 -26.94 14.34
CA GLY A 149 -0.10 -26.70 13.03
C GLY A 149 -0.56 -27.69 11.94
N ASN A 150 -1.54 -28.56 12.24
CA ASN A 150 -2.06 -29.57 11.32
C ASN A 150 -3.39 -29.18 10.66
N GLY A 151 -3.79 -27.91 10.79
CA GLY A 151 -5.00 -27.41 10.18
C GLY A 151 -5.11 -25.89 10.27
N TYR A 152 -6.15 -25.37 9.62
CA TYR A 152 -6.45 -23.93 9.63
C TYR A 152 -7.91 -23.65 9.25
N TRP A 153 -8.38 -22.48 9.64
CA TRP A 153 -9.66 -21.93 9.25
C TRP A 153 -9.46 -20.77 8.26
N LEU A 154 -10.33 -20.69 7.24
CA LEU A 154 -10.47 -19.53 6.37
C LEU A 154 -11.80 -18.85 6.65
N LEU A 155 -11.80 -17.54 6.83
CA LEU A 155 -12.99 -16.74 7.10
C LEU A 155 -13.42 -15.96 5.86
N GLY A 156 -14.68 -16.13 5.45
CA GLY A 156 -15.34 -15.30 4.44
C GLY A 156 -15.78 -13.94 4.99
N GLU A 157 -15.84 -12.93 4.13
CA GLU A 157 -16.33 -11.58 4.46
C GLU A 157 -17.78 -11.58 4.98
N ASP A 158 -18.57 -12.61 4.59
CA ASP A 158 -19.94 -12.86 5.04
C ASP A 158 -20.03 -13.61 6.38
N GLY A 159 -18.87 -13.97 6.96
CA GLY A 159 -18.77 -14.76 8.20
C GLY A 159 -18.89 -16.26 8.00
N GLY A 160 -18.89 -16.75 6.75
CA GLY A 160 -18.72 -18.17 6.44
C GLY A 160 -17.33 -18.65 6.85
N ILE A 161 -17.22 -19.89 7.35
CA ILE A 161 -15.96 -20.50 7.79
C ILE A 161 -15.69 -21.78 7.01
N PHE A 162 -14.45 -21.98 6.60
CA PHE A 162 -13.95 -23.19 5.95
C PHE A 162 -12.84 -23.76 6.81
N ALA A 163 -12.97 -25.02 7.21
CA ALA A 163 -12.02 -25.72 8.07
C ALA A 163 -11.27 -26.80 7.28
N PHE A 164 -9.95 -26.83 7.45
CA PHE A 164 -9.05 -27.76 6.75
C PHE A 164 -8.10 -28.45 7.74
N GLY A 165 -7.70 -29.67 7.40
CA GLY A 165 -6.85 -30.48 8.27
C GLY A 165 -7.58 -30.89 9.54
N ASP A 166 -6.95 -30.71 10.70
CA ASP A 166 -7.52 -31.01 12.01
C ASP A 166 -8.36 -29.87 12.62
N ALA A 167 -8.64 -28.81 11.86
CA ALA A 167 -9.40 -27.65 12.32
C ALA A 167 -10.88 -28.00 12.54
N PRO A 168 -11.41 -27.98 13.80
CA PRO A 168 -12.82 -28.27 14.04
C PRO A 168 -13.70 -27.07 13.73
N PHE A 169 -14.95 -27.33 13.38
CA PHE A 169 -15.96 -26.29 13.19
C PHE A 169 -16.65 -25.96 14.51
N PHE A 170 -16.60 -24.68 14.94
CA PHE A 170 -17.23 -24.19 16.18
C PHE A 170 -18.45 -23.31 15.95
N GLY A 171 -18.81 -23.05 14.70
CA GLY A 171 -19.90 -22.17 14.32
C GLY A 171 -19.48 -21.06 13.35
N SER A 172 -20.45 -20.33 12.83
CA SER A 172 -20.20 -19.23 11.90
C SER A 172 -21.32 -18.19 11.98
N THR A 173 -21.05 -16.98 11.43
CA THR A 173 -22.10 -16.00 11.20
C THR A 173 -22.59 -16.01 9.74
N GLY A 174 -22.07 -16.92 8.94
CA GLY A 174 -22.49 -17.10 7.54
C GLY A 174 -24.00 -17.35 7.44
N GLY A 175 -24.68 -16.56 6.62
CA GLY A 175 -26.14 -16.59 6.50
C GLY A 175 -26.90 -15.83 7.59
N THR A 176 -26.20 -15.26 8.58
CA THR A 176 -26.80 -14.42 9.64
C THR A 176 -26.63 -12.94 9.30
N ALA A 177 -27.69 -12.15 9.44
CA ALA A 177 -27.61 -10.70 9.25
C ALA A 177 -26.89 -10.02 10.42
N THR A 178 -25.58 -9.94 10.38
CA THR A 178 -24.73 -9.32 11.41
C THR A 178 -24.72 -7.79 11.35
N GLY A 179 -25.22 -7.20 10.26
CA GLY A 179 -25.13 -5.76 10.01
C GLY A 179 -23.72 -5.25 9.72
N THR A 180 -22.72 -6.14 9.66
CA THR A 180 -21.32 -5.80 9.37
C THR A 180 -20.65 -6.92 8.59
N ARG A 181 -19.65 -6.57 7.77
CA ARG A 181 -18.77 -7.55 7.14
C ARG A 181 -17.64 -7.94 8.09
N MET A 182 -17.13 -9.16 7.96
CA MET A 182 -15.95 -9.59 8.71
C MET A 182 -14.67 -9.03 8.08
N VAL A 183 -13.65 -8.78 8.91
CA VAL A 183 -12.35 -8.25 8.51
C VAL A 183 -11.16 -9.02 9.07
N GLY A 184 -11.36 -9.90 10.06
CA GLY A 184 -10.26 -10.68 10.64
C GLY A 184 -10.76 -11.87 11.46
N ILE A 185 -9.88 -12.85 11.64
CA ILE A 185 -10.06 -14.04 12.48
C ILE A 185 -8.79 -14.30 13.28
N VAL A 186 -8.95 -14.69 14.55
CA VAL A 186 -7.87 -15.23 15.38
C VAL A 186 -8.33 -16.52 16.05
N GLY A 187 -7.47 -17.55 16.08
CA GLY A 187 -7.71 -18.79 16.80
C GLY A 187 -7.54 -18.60 18.30
N ALA A 188 -8.39 -19.21 19.11
CA ALA A 188 -8.22 -19.26 20.56
C ALA A 188 -6.95 -20.03 20.93
N ALA A 189 -6.20 -19.57 21.93
CA ALA A 189 -4.90 -20.11 22.32
C ALA A 189 -4.89 -21.64 22.57
N GLY A 190 -5.98 -22.18 23.11
CA GLY A 190 -6.13 -23.62 23.33
C GLY A 190 -6.69 -24.43 22.15
N GLY A 191 -6.94 -23.79 20.98
CA GLY A 191 -7.48 -24.46 19.79
C GLY A 191 -8.96 -24.83 19.86
N GLY A 192 -9.64 -24.56 20.97
CA GLY A 192 -11.04 -24.91 21.18
C GLY A 192 -12.04 -23.88 20.62
N GLY A 193 -11.60 -22.93 19.79
CA GLY A 193 -12.45 -21.88 19.25
C GLY A 193 -11.73 -20.85 18.42
N TYR A 194 -12.46 -19.83 18.01
CA TYR A 194 -11.95 -18.66 17.27
C TYR A 194 -12.82 -17.42 17.51
N LEU A 195 -12.23 -16.25 17.25
CA LEU A 195 -12.90 -14.97 17.27
C LEU A 195 -12.92 -14.39 15.86
N PHE A 196 -14.09 -13.86 15.43
CA PHE A 196 -14.18 -13.00 14.24
C PHE A 196 -14.27 -11.54 14.64
N LEU A 197 -13.66 -10.69 13.84
CA LEU A 197 -13.75 -9.24 13.96
C LEU A 197 -14.62 -8.68 12.82
N GLY A 198 -15.70 -7.99 13.19
CA GLY A 198 -16.52 -7.22 12.27
C GLY A 198 -15.89 -5.85 11.97
N ALA A 199 -16.13 -5.32 10.78
CA ALA A 199 -15.63 -4.00 10.36
C ALA A 199 -16.07 -2.84 11.25
N ASN A 200 -17.16 -3.01 11.99
CA ASN A 200 -17.68 -2.06 12.99
C ASN A 200 -17.06 -2.26 14.40
N GLY A 201 -16.14 -3.22 14.58
CA GLY A 201 -15.53 -3.58 15.86
C GLY A 201 -16.30 -4.62 16.66
N ALA A 202 -17.40 -5.16 16.15
CA ALA A 202 -18.08 -6.27 16.78
C ALA A 202 -17.20 -7.52 16.82
N LEU A 203 -17.21 -8.24 17.95
CA LEU A 203 -16.45 -9.46 18.17
C LEU A 203 -17.42 -10.64 18.32
N TYR A 204 -17.20 -11.69 17.55
CA TYR A 204 -18.02 -12.91 17.55
C TYR A 204 -17.16 -14.08 18.01
N ALA A 205 -17.45 -14.60 19.20
CA ALA A 205 -16.72 -15.71 19.80
C ALA A 205 -17.44 -17.05 19.53
N PHE A 206 -16.64 -18.06 19.13
CA PHE A 206 -17.12 -19.41 18.88
C PHE A 206 -16.28 -20.43 19.66
N GLY A 207 -16.90 -21.51 20.10
CA GLY A 207 -16.26 -22.51 20.93
C GLY A 207 -15.82 -21.96 22.27
N SER A 208 -14.58 -22.23 22.69
CA SER A 208 -14.00 -21.73 23.94
C SER A 208 -13.27 -20.38 23.81
N ALA A 209 -13.42 -19.69 22.68
CA ALA A 209 -12.84 -18.36 22.51
C ALA A 209 -13.41 -17.37 23.53
N PRO A 210 -12.59 -16.46 24.10
CA PRO A 210 -13.08 -15.50 25.09
C PRO A 210 -14.10 -14.54 24.46
N ALA A 211 -15.23 -14.36 25.16
CA ALA A 211 -16.23 -13.39 24.77
C ALA A 211 -15.88 -12.02 25.34
N PHE A 212 -15.74 -11.01 24.49
CA PHE A 212 -15.47 -9.64 24.87
C PHE A 212 -16.70 -8.76 24.62
N THR A 213 -16.95 -7.78 25.50
CA THR A 213 -17.96 -6.77 25.25
C THR A 213 -17.43 -5.77 24.21
N PRO A 214 -18.06 -5.65 23.03
CA PRO A 214 -17.59 -4.74 22.01
C PRO A 214 -17.66 -3.29 22.50
N VAL A 215 -16.62 -2.50 22.15
CA VAL A 215 -16.64 -1.04 22.29
C VAL A 215 -16.84 -0.42 20.91
N GLY A 216 -17.61 0.66 20.82
CA GLY A 216 -17.82 1.36 19.55
C GLY A 216 -16.52 1.94 19.02
N LEU A 217 -16.13 1.58 17.81
CA LEU A 217 -14.97 2.16 17.16
C LEU A 217 -15.36 3.45 16.45
N MET A 218 -14.56 4.51 16.62
CA MET A 218 -14.78 5.79 15.91
C MET A 218 -14.48 5.67 14.41
N GLN A 219 -13.48 4.83 14.06
CA GLN A 219 -13.10 4.47 12.69
C GLN A 219 -13.15 2.95 12.57
N GLY A 220 -13.63 2.41 11.48
CA GLY A 220 -13.82 0.95 11.33
C GLY A 220 -12.59 0.12 11.69
N ALA A 221 -12.80 -1.11 12.14
CA ALA A 221 -11.75 -2.05 12.48
C ALA A 221 -10.88 -2.40 11.25
N ALA A 222 -9.58 -2.58 11.49
CA ALA A 222 -8.63 -3.06 10.50
C ALA A 222 -8.23 -4.52 10.79
N ASP A 223 -7.80 -4.82 12.02
CA ASP A 223 -7.26 -6.13 12.37
C ASP A 223 -7.30 -6.38 13.89
N ILE A 224 -7.06 -7.64 14.31
CA ILE A 224 -7.08 -8.13 15.69
C ILE A 224 -5.89 -9.05 15.98
N ALA A 225 -5.28 -8.88 17.14
CA ALA A 225 -4.30 -9.81 17.70
C ALA A 225 -4.66 -10.20 19.13
N LEU A 226 -4.45 -11.47 19.49
CA LEU A 226 -4.61 -11.92 20.87
C LEU A 226 -3.36 -11.66 21.70
N THR A 227 -3.57 -11.46 23.01
CA THR A 227 -2.48 -11.55 23.99
C THR A 227 -1.93 -12.98 24.04
N ARG A 228 -0.71 -13.14 24.54
CA ARG A 228 -0.08 -14.47 24.65
C ARG A 228 -0.85 -15.42 25.58
N SER A 229 -1.53 -14.89 26.58
CA SER A 229 -2.42 -15.67 27.46
C SER A 229 -3.66 -16.20 26.72
N GLY A 230 -4.04 -15.56 25.60
CA GLY A 230 -5.29 -15.80 24.90
C GLY A 230 -6.52 -15.19 25.61
N ASN A 231 -6.33 -14.50 26.77
CA ASN A 231 -7.43 -13.93 27.57
C ASN A 231 -7.68 -12.45 27.28
N GLY A 232 -6.93 -11.86 26.35
CA GLY A 232 -7.10 -10.48 25.91
C GLY A 232 -6.87 -10.34 24.42
N ALA A 233 -7.28 -9.18 23.90
CA ALA A 233 -7.10 -8.85 22.49
C ALA A 233 -6.79 -7.36 22.30
N TRP A 234 -6.01 -7.06 21.30
CA TRP A 234 -5.87 -5.73 20.72
C TRP A 234 -6.58 -5.69 19.37
N VAL A 235 -7.47 -4.72 19.22
CA VAL A 235 -8.09 -4.39 17.95
C VAL A 235 -7.50 -3.07 17.47
N VAL A 236 -6.91 -3.06 16.28
CA VAL A 236 -6.48 -1.83 15.64
C VAL A 236 -7.59 -1.31 14.72
N ALA A 237 -7.96 -0.04 14.91
CA ALA A 237 -8.84 0.66 13.98
C ALA A 237 -8.06 1.17 12.78
N ARG A 238 -8.75 1.51 11.70
CA ARG A 238 -8.11 1.97 10.44
C ARG A 238 -7.25 3.21 10.58
N ASP A 239 -7.57 4.10 11.52
CA ASP A 239 -6.76 5.29 11.81
C ASP A 239 -5.54 5.00 12.69
N GLY A 240 -5.35 3.74 13.11
CA GLY A 240 -4.27 3.30 14.00
C GLY A 240 -4.60 3.40 15.49
N ALA A 241 -5.82 3.77 15.88
CA ALA A 241 -6.25 3.70 17.27
C ALA A 241 -6.30 2.24 17.74
N ILE A 242 -5.85 2.01 18.99
CA ILE A 242 -5.84 0.68 19.61
C ILE A 242 -6.93 0.59 20.66
N TYR A 243 -7.72 -0.47 20.59
CA TYR A 243 -8.73 -0.86 21.57
C TYR A 243 -8.33 -2.16 22.24
N THR A 244 -8.42 -2.20 23.58
CA THR A 244 -7.95 -3.32 24.37
C THR A 244 -9.12 -4.05 25.03
N TYR A 245 -9.01 -5.37 25.08
CA TYR A 245 -10.00 -6.26 25.67
C TYR A 245 -9.34 -7.26 26.60
N GLY A 246 -10.05 -7.68 27.64
CA GLY A 246 -9.57 -8.66 28.61
C GLY A 246 -8.29 -8.19 29.31
N ASP A 247 -7.26 -9.00 29.29
CA ASP A 247 -5.95 -8.70 29.92
C ASP A 247 -4.99 -7.90 29.02
N ALA A 248 -5.42 -7.46 27.84
CA ALA A 248 -4.61 -6.69 26.93
C ALA A 248 -4.35 -5.27 27.48
N GLY A 249 -3.08 -4.97 27.80
CA GLY A 249 -2.65 -3.63 28.22
C GLY A 249 -2.56 -2.65 27.06
N TYR A 250 -3.00 -1.41 27.25
CA TYR A 250 -2.78 -0.34 26.28
C TYR A 250 -1.33 0.18 26.38
N MET A 251 -0.60 0.17 25.27
CA MET A 251 0.81 0.58 25.21
C MET A 251 1.06 1.70 24.20
N GLY A 252 -0.01 2.29 23.65
CA GLY A 252 0.04 3.38 22.67
C GLY A 252 -0.75 3.06 21.40
N GLY A 253 -0.99 4.08 20.59
CA GLY A 253 -1.69 3.95 19.31
C GLY A 253 -0.93 4.62 18.17
N ALA A 254 -1.09 4.08 16.97
CA ALA A 254 -0.46 4.57 15.75
C ALA A 254 -1.26 5.67 15.05
N ASN A 255 -2.19 6.33 15.74
CA ASN A 255 -3.14 7.30 15.18
C ASN A 255 -2.51 8.19 14.10
N SER A 256 -3.11 8.23 12.93
CA SER A 256 -2.62 8.99 11.78
C SER A 256 -3.78 9.50 10.94
N ILE A 257 -3.62 10.71 10.40
CA ILE A 257 -4.55 11.29 9.43
C ILE A 257 -4.22 10.88 7.99
N ASP A 258 -2.95 10.53 7.72
CA ASP A 258 -2.44 10.26 6.37
C ASP A 258 -2.25 8.77 6.10
N ARG A 259 -2.35 7.92 7.12
CA ARG A 259 -2.14 6.48 7.02
C ARG A 259 -3.29 5.71 7.64
N ASN A 260 -3.50 4.50 7.12
CA ASN A 260 -4.39 3.51 7.71
C ASN A 260 -3.56 2.36 8.30
N ALA A 261 -4.01 1.80 9.42
CA ALA A 261 -3.51 0.51 9.86
C ALA A 261 -3.92 -0.56 8.84
N ALA A 262 -2.94 -1.37 8.43
CA ALA A 262 -3.16 -2.57 7.63
C ALA A 262 -3.40 -3.77 8.53
N ALA A 263 -2.55 -3.96 9.57
CA ALA A 263 -2.63 -5.08 10.48
C ALA A 263 -1.89 -4.80 11.80
N ILE A 264 -2.10 -5.66 12.79
CA ILE A 264 -1.47 -5.66 14.10
C ILE A 264 -0.88 -7.04 14.41
N GLY A 265 0.38 -7.09 14.88
CA GLY A 265 1.07 -8.31 15.30
C GLY A 265 1.47 -8.25 16.77
N ALA A 266 1.04 -9.24 17.58
CA ALA A 266 1.43 -9.36 18.99
C ALA A 266 2.86 -9.88 19.11
N ALA A 267 3.77 -9.13 19.78
CA ALA A 267 5.15 -9.50 19.95
C ALA A 267 5.33 -10.63 20.97
N ALA A 268 6.23 -11.59 20.69
CA ALA A 268 6.52 -12.72 21.59
C ALA A 268 7.03 -12.27 22.96
N GLY A 269 7.79 -11.19 23.04
CA GLY A 269 8.28 -10.56 24.27
C GLY A 269 7.29 -9.62 24.95
N GLY A 270 6.06 -9.52 24.45
CA GLY A 270 5.03 -8.56 24.89
C GLY A 270 5.00 -7.30 24.02
N GLY A 271 3.91 -6.55 24.12
CA GLY A 271 3.66 -5.43 23.20
C GLY A 271 3.14 -5.85 21.83
N TYR A 272 3.15 -4.93 20.88
CA TYR A 272 2.64 -5.16 19.53
C TYR A 272 3.28 -4.23 18.50
N TRP A 273 3.22 -4.66 17.25
CA TRP A 273 3.54 -3.84 16.07
C TRP A 273 2.26 -3.50 15.30
N VAL A 274 2.22 -2.31 14.75
CA VAL A 274 1.15 -1.88 13.84
C VAL A 274 1.77 -1.48 12.50
N ALA A 275 1.37 -2.17 11.44
CA ALA A 275 1.75 -1.83 10.08
C ALA A 275 0.82 -0.72 9.56
N MET A 276 1.39 0.46 9.28
CA MET A 276 0.68 1.63 8.78
C MET A 276 0.98 1.83 7.29
N VAL A 277 -0.04 1.79 6.47
CA VAL A 277 0.05 2.03 5.02
C VAL A 277 -0.60 3.36 4.64
N PRO A 278 -0.21 3.98 3.52
CA PRO A 278 -0.87 5.19 3.06
C PRO A 278 -2.39 4.98 2.99
N ARG A 279 -3.14 5.97 3.47
CA ARG A 279 -4.61 5.92 3.42
C ARG A 279 -5.05 5.81 1.96
N PRO A 280 -5.93 4.85 1.60
CA PRO A 280 -6.56 4.88 0.29
C PRO A 280 -7.27 6.23 0.11
N PRO A 281 -7.14 6.87 -1.04
CA PRO A 281 -7.73 8.17 -1.25
C PRO A 281 -9.26 8.10 -1.15
N SER A 282 -9.86 9.12 -0.56
CA SER A 282 -11.30 9.35 -0.64
C SER A 282 -11.63 9.83 -2.06
N GLY A 283 -12.48 9.12 -2.78
CA GLY A 283 -12.92 9.53 -4.11
C GLY A 283 -13.14 8.36 -5.08
N PRO A 284 -13.66 8.64 -6.27
CA PRO A 284 -13.91 7.60 -7.26
C PRO A 284 -12.61 6.94 -7.71
N PRO A 285 -12.64 5.66 -8.15
CA PRO A 285 -11.48 4.98 -8.72
C PRO A 285 -10.98 5.69 -9.97
N ALA A 286 -9.70 5.49 -10.30
CA ALA A 286 -9.15 5.98 -11.57
C ALA A 286 -9.92 5.36 -12.76
N PRO A 287 -10.19 6.14 -13.81
CA PRO A 287 -10.91 5.63 -14.97
C PRO A 287 -10.23 4.39 -15.58
N PRO A 288 -10.99 3.35 -15.99
CA PRO A 288 -10.43 2.07 -16.44
C PRO A 288 -9.52 2.21 -17.68
N ASN A 289 -9.80 3.17 -18.58
CA ASN A 289 -9.03 3.41 -19.81
C ASN A 289 -7.82 4.35 -19.60
N SER A 290 -7.32 4.47 -18.39
CA SER A 290 -6.21 5.37 -18.04
C SER A 290 -4.82 4.74 -18.19
N GLY A 291 -4.69 3.55 -18.79
CA GLY A 291 -3.42 2.82 -18.95
C GLY A 291 -3.05 1.96 -17.76
N THR A 292 -1.79 1.52 -17.71
CA THR A 292 -1.25 0.61 -16.66
C THR A 292 0.04 1.17 -16.06
N GLY A 293 0.40 0.66 -14.88
CA GLY A 293 1.61 1.03 -14.15
C GLY A 293 1.53 2.42 -13.49
N ARG A 294 2.64 2.84 -12.88
CA ARG A 294 2.72 4.09 -12.11
C ARG A 294 2.55 5.31 -13.03
N ARG A 295 1.56 6.14 -12.75
CA ARG A 295 1.19 7.29 -13.58
C ARG A 295 0.31 8.32 -12.85
N ILE A 296 0.32 9.54 -13.32
CA ILE A 296 -0.70 10.54 -13.01
C ILE A 296 -1.81 10.39 -14.05
N VAL A 297 -3.06 10.33 -13.62
CA VAL A 297 -4.23 10.38 -14.49
C VAL A 297 -4.95 11.70 -14.25
N TYR A 298 -5.22 12.46 -15.29
CA TYR A 298 -6.01 13.68 -15.23
C TYR A 298 -7.25 13.56 -16.14
N SER A 299 -8.43 13.56 -15.54
CA SER A 299 -9.69 13.68 -16.28
C SER A 299 -10.03 15.14 -16.45
N ASN A 300 -9.98 15.62 -17.70
CA ASN A 300 -10.31 17.01 -17.99
C ASN A 300 -11.81 17.29 -17.80
N SER A 301 -12.73 16.42 -18.26
CA SER A 301 -14.15 16.61 -18.03
C SER A 301 -14.56 16.43 -16.57
N GLY A 302 -13.92 15.48 -15.86
CA GLY A 302 -14.20 15.20 -14.45
C GLY A 302 -13.49 16.13 -13.48
N GLN A 303 -12.63 17.03 -13.95
CA GLN A 303 -11.81 17.95 -13.15
C GLN A 303 -11.20 17.26 -11.93
N ARG A 304 -10.53 16.12 -12.18
CA ARG A 304 -9.95 15.28 -11.15
C ARG A 304 -8.61 14.69 -11.56
N VAL A 305 -7.72 14.55 -10.61
CA VAL A 305 -6.41 13.91 -10.76
C VAL A 305 -6.36 12.67 -9.86
N TRP A 306 -5.73 11.59 -10.35
CA TRP A 306 -5.37 10.41 -9.58
C TRP A 306 -3.86 10.19 -9.68
N LEU A 307 -3.23 9.79 -8.57
CA LEU A 307 -1.90 9.24 -8.53
C LEU A 307 -2.02 7.72 -8.46
N VAL A 308 -1.68 7.04 -9.55
CA VAL A 308 -1.87 5.60 -9.72
C VAL A 308 -0.53 4.90 -9.56
N GLU A 309 -0.48 3.89 -8.70
CA GLU A 309 0.72 3.09 -8.40
C GLU A 309 1.00 2.04 -9.48
N SER A 310 2.15 1.36 -9.36
CA SER A 310 2.59 0.34 -10.33
C SER A 310 1.66 -0.86 -10.43
N ASP A 311 0.95 -1.19 -9.36
CA ASP A 311 -0.07 -2.25 -9.28
C ASP A 311 -1.47 -1.81 -9.76
N ASN A 312 -1.58 -0.61 -10.32
CA ASN A 312 -2.81 0.05 -10.76
C ASN A 312 -3.79 0.43 -9.63
N THR A 313 -3.45 0.26 -8.38
CA THR A 313 -4.17 0.94 -7.28
C THR A 313 -3.88 2.43 -7.34
N TYR A 314 -4.81 3.26 -6.89
CA TYR A 314 -4.54 4.70 -6.82
C TYR A 314 -4.20 5.11 -5.37
N ALA A 315 -3.07 5.82 -5.21
CA ALA A 315 -2.61 6.31 -3.92
C ALA A 315 -3.39 7.55 -3.47
N HIS A 316 -3.77 8.41 -4.42
CA HIS A 316 -4.47 9.68 -4.14
C HIS A 316 -5.44 10.02 -5.27
N SER A 317 -6.49 10.76 -4.92
CA SER A 317 -7.46 11.34 -5.86
C SER A 317 -7.86 12.73 -5.39
N PHE A 318 -7.71 13.73 -6.26
CA PHE A 318 -7.90 15.13 -5.92
C PHE A 318 -8.87 15.82 -6.89
N PRO A 319 -9.81 16.66 -6.41
CA PRO A 319 -10.50 17.62 -7.26
C PRO A 319 -9.49 18.69 -7.71
N VAL A 320 -9.62 19.14 -8.94
CA VAL A 320 -8.70 20.13 -9.53
C VAL A 320 -9.49 21.15 -10.36
N SER A 321 -8.83 22.25 -10.75
CA SER A 321 -9.40 23.20 -11.70
C SER A 321 -8.48 23.38 -12.89
N GLY A 322 -8.89 22.84 -14.01
CA GLY A 322 -8.24 22.97 -15.31
C GLY A 322 -8.96 23.96 -16.24
N ARG A 323 -8.63 23.89 -17.52
CA ARG A 323 -9.33 24.53 -18.63
C ARG A 323 -9.99 23.46 -19.50
N GLN A 324 -11.22 23.68 -19.94
CA GLN A 324 -11.93 22.74 -20.79
C GLN A 324 -11.13 22.44 -22.07
N GLY A 325 -10.91 21.15 -22.34
CA GLY A 325 -10.19 20.66 -23.51
C GLY A 325 -8.68 20.94 -23.52
N VAL A 326 -8.10 21.44 -22.42
CA VAL A 326 -6.66 21.75 -22.32
C VAL A 326 -6.07 21.11 -21.05
N PRO A 327 -4.95 20.36 -21.18
CA PRO A 327 -4.32 19.92 -22.45
C PRO A 327 -5.18 18.90 -23.19
N ALA A 328 -4.84 18.64 -24.47
CA ALA A 328 -5.51 17.62 -25.26
C ALA A 328 -5.36 16.23 -24.59
N PRO A 329 -6.33 15.32 -24.81
CA PRO A 329 -6.18 13.92 -24.37
C PRO A 329 -4.91 13.29 -24.96
N GLY A 330 -4.21 12.49 -24.17
CA GLY A 330 -2.96 11.85 -24.57
C GLY A 330 -2.10 11.44 -23.41
N THR A 331 -0.95 10.85 -23.72
CA THR A 331 0.05 10.46 -22.73
C THR A 331 1.26 11.38 -22.84
N TYR A 332 1.61 11.98 -21.71
CA TYR A 332 2.70 12.92 -21.54
C TYR A 332 3.67 12.41 -20.46
N ARG A 333 4.71 13.19 -20.16
CA ARG A 333 5.63 12.91 -19.05
C ARG A 333 5.98 14.19 -18.30
N VAL A 334 6.13 14.09 -16.98
CA VAL A 334 6.70 15.18 -16.19
C VAL A 334 8.12 15.44 -16.70
N PHE A 335 8.40 16.64 -17.22
CA PHE A 335 9.70 16.99 -17.75
C PHE A 335 10.45 18.03 -16.92
N SER A 336 9.77 18.80 -16.08
CA SER A 336 10.43 19.73 -15.16
C SER A 336 9.56 20.05 -13.95
N LYS A 337 10.23 20.47 -12.86
CA LYS A 337 9.61 20.84 -11.60
C LYS A 337 10.25 22.13 -11.07
N SER A 338 9.46 23.01 -10.45
CA SER A 338 9.94 24.24 -9.77
C SER A 338 9.16 24.43 -8.47
N PRO A 339 9.82 24.58 -7.31
CA PRO A 339 9.12 24.78 -6.02
C PRO A 339 8.18 25.98 -6.06
N MET A 340 8.59 27.01 -6.81
CA MET A 340 7.80 28.20 -7.09
C MET A 340 8.02 28.59 -8.55
N SER A 341 6.94 28.97 -9.24
CA SER A 341 6.96 29.56 -10.57
C SER A 341 6.09 30.81 -10.58
N SER A 342 6.04 31.54 -11.68
CA SER A 342 5.17 32.70 -11.87
C SER A 342 4.26 32.50 -13.07
N ALA A 343 3.10 33.15 -13.06
CA ALA A 343 2.28 33.28 -14.25
C ALA A 343 3.01 34.17 -15.30
N HIS A 344 2.56 34.10 -16.55
CA HIS A 344 3.20 34.77 -17.68
C HIS A 344 3.44 36.29 -17.47
N ASN A 345 2.52 36.94 -16.78
CA ASN A 345 2.62 38.39 -16.45
C ASN A 345 3.40 38.67 -15.14
N GLY A 346 3.87 37.66 -14.40
CA GLY A 346 4.59 37.83 -13.14
C GLY A 346 3.74 38.20 -11.92
N ASP A 347 2.43 38.35 -12.07
CA ASP A 347 1.56 38.85 -10.98
C ASP A 347 1.13 37.79 -10.00
N LEU A 348 1.20 36.51 -10.41
CA LEU A 348 0.80 35.38 -9.60
C LEU A 348 1.96 34.42 -9.37
N ARG A 349 2.05 33.89 -8.16
CA ARG A 349 2.98 32.81 -7.79
C ARG A 349 2.28 31.47 -7.94
N LEU A 350 2.97 30.51 -8.55
CA LEU A 350 2.48 29.15 -8.82
C LEU A 350 3.29 28.14 -7.99
N PRO A 351 2.82 27.75 -6.79
CA PRO A 351 3.53 26.81 -5.93
C PRO A 351 3.63 25.41 -6.54
N TYR A 352 4.78 24.75 -6.38
CA TYR A 352 5.03 23.34 -6.75
C TYR A 352 4.72 23.00 -8.21
N MET A 353 5.11 23.90 -9.15
CA MET A 353 4.85 23.71 -10.58
C MET A 353 5.51 22.44 -11.11
N THR A 354 4.68 21.51 -11.58
CA THR A 354 5.06 20.19 -12.15
C THR A 354 4.61 20.15 -13.61
N ARG A 355 5.55 20.39 -14.55
CA ARG A 355 5.26 20.58 -15.98
C ARG A 355 5.30 19.25 -16.70
N PHE A 356 4.32 18.99 -17.57
CA PHE A 356 4.23 17.75 -18.34
C PHE A 356 3.91 17.94 -19.83
N THR A 357 3.51 19.13 -20.28
CA THR A 357 3.33 19.44 -21.69
C THR A 357 3.47 20.95 -21.95
N VAL A 358 3.40 21.35 -23.22
CA VAL A 358 3.51 22.73 -23.67
C VAL A 358 2.31 23.08 -24.54
N ALA A 359 1.70 24.23 -24.31
CA ALA A 359 0.61 24.74 -25.14
C ALA A 359 1.11 25.18 -26.51
N ARG A 360 0.21 25.37 -27.48
CA ARG A 360 0.55 25.93 -28.82
C ARG A 360 1.21 27.30 -28.74
N SER A 361 0.97 28.07 -27.68
CA SER A 361 1.60 29.36 -27.40
C SER A 361 3.07 29.26 -26.91
N GLY A 362 3.62 28.06 -26.75
CA GLY A 362 4.94 27.84 -26.17
C GLY A 362 4.96 27.84 -24.63
N LEU A 363 3.86 28.14 -23.96
CA LEU A 363 3.78 28.15 -22.50
C LEU A 363 3.64 26.72 -21.96
N ALA A 364 4.42 26.42 -20.92
CA ALA A 364 4.34 25.11 -20.26
C ALA A 364 3.04 24.96 -19.49
N ILE A 365 2.41 23.78 -19.63
CA ILE A 365 1.25 23.34 -18.87
C ILE A 365 1.74 22.35 -17.81
N GLY A 366 1.23 22.49 -16.59
CA GLY A 366 1.56 21.62 -15.47
C GLY A 366 0.51 21.67 -14.37
N PHE A 367 0.72 20.82 -13.36
CA PHE A 367 0.02 20.87 -12.08
C PHE A 367 0.71 21.91 -11.19
N HIS A 368 -0.04 22.70 -10.46
CA HIS A 368 0.47 23.63 -9.46
C HIS A 368 -0.60 23.95 -8.40
N GLY A 369 -0.18 24.46 -7.25
CA GLY A 369 -1.10 24.95 -6.23
C GLY A 369 -1.98 26.08 -6.75
N ILE A 370 -3.13 26.32 -6.13
CA ILE A 370 -3.93 27.50 -6.42
C ILE A 370 -3.01 28.72 -6.42
N PRO A 371 -3.02 29.53 -7.50
CA PRO A 371 -2.12 30.67 -7.62
C PRO A 371 -2.31 31.68 -6.49
N LEU A 372 -1.20 32.25 -6.04
CA LEU A 372 -1.17 33.22 -4.96
C LEU A 372 -0.88 34.62 -5.53
N ARG A 373 -1.61 35.66 -5.10
CA ARG A 373 -1.31 37.07 -5.34
C ARG A 373 -0.01 37.45 -4.65
N ARG A 374 0.53 38.63 -4.93
CA ARG A 374 1.75 39.18 -4.30
C ARG A 374 1.62 39.25 -2.77
N ASN A 375 0.44 39.53 -2.25
CA ASN A 375 0.14 39.57 -0.81
C ASN A 375 -0.06 38.15 -0.16
N GLY A 376 0.13 37.07 -0.91
CA GLY A 376 -0.01 35.71 -0.43
C GLY A 376 -1.44 35.17 -0.46
N SER A 377 -2.47 35.98 -0.77
CA SER A 377 -3.85 35.47 -0.84
C SER A 377 -4.08 34.62 -2.09
N PRO A 378 -4.85 33.51 -2.00
CA PRO A 378 -5.17 32.70 -3.15
C PRO A 378 -6.17 33.42 -4.08
N ILE A 379 -6.16 33.07 -5.39
CA ILE A 379 -7.11 33.61 -6.37
C ILE A 379 -8.39 32.77 -6.49
N GLN A 380 -8.43 31.62 -5.82
CA GLN A 380 -9.52 30.64 -5.86
C GLN A 380 -9.60 29.97 -4.49
N ASN A 381 -10.79 29.60 -4.04
CA ASN A 381 -11.01 28.82 -2.83
C ASN A 381 -10.94 27.32 -3.13
N ASP A 382 -10.61 26.51 -2.12
CA ASP A 382 -10.55 25.04 -2.25
C ASP A 382 -11.91 24.42 -2.62
N SER A 383 -13.01 25.01 -2.13
CA SER A 383 -14.38 24.57 -2.45
C SER A 383 -14.78 24.75 -3.92
N GLU A 384 -14.03 25.53 -4.67
CA GLU A 384 -14.25 25.78 -6.10
C GLU A 384 -13.43 24.82 -6.99
N LEU A 385 -12.66 23.88 -6.38
CA LEU A 385 -12.01 22.80 -7.13
C LEU A 385 -13.06 21.79 -7.62
N GLY A 386 -12.88 21.29 -8.83
CA GLY A 386 -13.86 20.50 -9.55
C GLY A 386 -14.50 21.26 -10.74
N GLU A 387 -14.20 22.56 -10.88
CA GLU A 387 -14.72 23.43 -11.93
C GLU A 387 -13.62 23.90 -12.88
N PHE A 388 -14.02 24.28 -14.12
CA PHE A 388 -13.12 24.87 -15.11
C PHE A 388 -12.82 26.33 -14.77
N ARG A 389 -11.68 26.62 -14.10
CA ARG A 389 -11.31 27.97 -13.66
C ARG A 389 -9.90 28.40 -14.06
N SER A 390 -9.15 27.58 -14.77
CA SER A 390 -7.78 27.90 -15.16
C SER A 390 -7.64 28.42 -16.58
N ALA A 391 -6.52 29.08 -16.86
CA ALA A 391 -6.16 29.52 -18.21
C ALA A 391 -5.47 28.42 -19.05
N GLY A 392 -5.16 27.25 -18.45
CA GLY A 392 -4.51 26.13 -19.15
C GLY A 392 -3.84 25.11 -18.24
N CYS A 393 -3.17 25.55 -17.17
CA CYS A 393 -2.60 24.67 -16.17
C CYS A 393 -3.69 24.05 -15.28
N VAL A 394 -3.31 23.07 -14.46
CA VAL A 394 -4.21 22.35 -13.54
C VAL A 394 -3.93 22.81 -12.12
N ARG A 395 -4.89 23.51 -11.52
CA ARG A 395 -4.81 24.05 -10.16
C ARG A 395 -5.24 23.00 -9.16
N MET A 396 -4.52 22.92 -8.05
CA MET A 396 -4.75 22.00 -6.95
C MET A 396 -4.72 22.72 -5.60
N ASN A 397 -5.37 22.17 -4.59
CA ASN A 397 -5.18 22.57 -3.20
C ASN A 397 -3.68 22.56 -2.85
N GLN A 398 -3.24 23.39 -1.88
CA GLN A 398 -1.82 23.50 -1.53
C GLN A 398 -1.23 22.22 -0.93
N ASN A 399 -2.02 21.43 -0.20
CA ASN A 399 -1.57 20.14 0.33
C ASN A 399 -1.52 19.08 -0.75
N ASP A 400 -2.54 19.03 -1.63
CA ASP A 400 -2.66 18.07 -2.71
C ASP A 400 -1.52 18.22 -3.73
N ILE A 401 -1.19 19.48 -4.10
CA ILE A 401 -0.06 19.70 -5.01
C ILE A 401 1.28 19.33 -4.38
N ARG A 402 1.47 19.53 -3.08
CA ARG A 402 2.66 19.10 -2.37
C ARG A 402 2.77 17.57 -2.39
N THR A 403 1.66 16.87 -2.20
CA THR A 403 1.57 15.42 -2.32
C THR A 403 1.96 14.96 -3.72
N LEU A 404 1.36 15.53 -4.78
CA LEU A 404 1.71 15.22 -6.17
C LEU A 404 3.19 15.53 -6.47
N TRP A 405 3.69 16.67 -6.00
CA TRP A 405 5.08 17.06 -6.16
C TRP A 405 6.04 16.01 -5.59
N ASN A 406 5.82 15.57 -4.36
CA ASN A 406 6.67 14.58 -3.72
C ASN A 406 6.54 13.20 -4.36
N TRP A 407 5.32 12.83 -4.79
CA TRP A 407 5.02 11.53 -5.37
C TRP A 407 5.55 11.38 -6.81
N ALA A 408 5.58 12.45 -7.62
CA ALA A 408 5.87 12.41 -9.05
C ALA A 408 7.28 12.92 -9.38
N PRO A 409 8.32 12.07 -9.56
CA PRO A 409 9.60 12.49 -10.11
C PRO A 409 9.50 12.88 -11.59
N ILE A 410 10.56 13.54 -12.11
CA ILE A 410 10.72 13.76 -13.56
C ILE A 410 10.70 12.40 -14.27
N GLY A 411 10.03 12.33 -15.41
CA GLY A 411 9.80 11.10 -16.16
C GLY A 411 8.46 10.42 -15.85
N THR A 412 7.78 10.75 -14.76
CA THR A 412 6.47 10.17 -14.41
C THR A 412 5.47 10.35 -15.56
N PRO A 413 4.83 9.26 -16.05
CA PRO A 413 3.79 9.35 -17.08
C PRO A 413 2.58 10.16 -16.59
N VAL A 414 1.99 10.96 -17.47
CA VAL A 414 0.77 11.71 -17.26
C VAL A 414 -0.23 11.35 -18.34
N VAL A 415 -1.32 10.70 -17.98
CA VAL A 415 -2.40 10.33 -18.90
C VAL A 415 -3.52 11.35 -18.76
N VAL A 416 -3.80 12.09 -19.81
CA VAL A 416 -4.90 13.05 -19.89
C VAL A 416 -6.07 12.41 -20.60
N LEU A 417 -7.21 12.35 -19.93
CA LEU A 417 -8.47 11.87 -20.45
C LEU A 417 -9.41 13.07 -20.75
N ARG A 418 -10.42 12.82 -21.59
CA ARG A 418 -11.47 13.80 -21.81
C ARG A 418 -12.23 14.18 -20.57
#